data_26048f7376f2f83d1841047cb84da7e2
#
_entry.id   26048f7376f2f83d1841047cb84da7e2
#
_cell.length_a   1.000
_cell.length_b   1.000
_cell.length_c   1.000
_cell.angle_alpha   90.00
_cell.angle_beta   90.00
_cell.angle_gamma   90.00
#
_symmetry.space_group_name_H-M   'P 1'
#
loop_
_entity.id
_entity.type
_entity.pdbx_description
1 polymer ?
#
loop_
_entity_poly.entity_id
_entity_poly.type
_entity_poly.pdbx_seq_one_letter_code
_entity_poly.pdbx_strand_id
1 'polypeptide(L)'
;MHRSTCYLISAAAIGSACALPEGFVMKEFAGPPNADYPAAITVSASGDVYVSSDQNGSLGHKKNMGRIIRCRDKDGDGKADEFIHFVPDVDSPRGGHFVGDTLYLIHPPYLSSFRDTNGDGVADEKKTLVTGLGGGIEHPRGADR
;
A
#
# COMPACT_ATOMS: atom_id res chain seq x y z
N MET A 1 -44.62 -25.85 -29.93
CA MET A 1 -44.56 -24.48 -29.35
C MET A 1 -43.54 -24.47 -28.25
N HIS A 2 -42.28 -24.10 -28.56
CA HIS A 2 -41.20 -23.93 -27.58
C HIS A 2 -41.10 -22.45 -27.24
N ARG A 3 -41.34 -22.13 -25.99
CA ARG A 3 -41.11 -20.77 -25.46
C ARG A 3 -39.66 -20.67 -24.98
N SER A 4 -38.84 -19.95 -25.74
CA SER A 4 -37.51 -19.55 -25.31
C SER A 4 -37.64 -18.42 -24.28
N THR A 5 -37.25 -18.70 -23.04
CA THR A 5 -37.16 -17.70 -22.00
C THR A 5 -35.77 -17.02 -22.10
N CYS A 6 -35.78 -15.78 -22.56
CA CYS A 6 -34.57 -14.96 -22.61
C CYS A 6 -34.30 -14.43 -21.21
N TYR A 7 -33.21 -14.87 -20.56
CA TYR A 7 -32.69 -14.26 -19.34
C TYR A 7 -31.88 -13.04 -19.72
N LEU A 8 -32.39 -11.86 -19.41
CA LEU A 8 -31.64 -10.62 -19.41
C LEU A 8 -30.69 -10.64 -18.24
N ILE A 9 -29.43 -10.92 -18.50
CA ILE A 9 -28.34 -10.64 -17.53
C ILE A 9 -28.12 -9.13 -17.58
N SER A 10 -28.53 -8.44 -16.51
CA SER A 10 -28.21 -7.04 -16.29
C SER A 10 -26.70 -6.91 -16.09
N ALA A 11 -25.99 -6.55 -17.15
CA ALA A 11 -24.60 -6.11 -17.03
C ALA A 11 -24.61 -4.76 -16.31
N ALA A 12 -24.23 -4.75 -15.03
CA ALA A 12 -23.91 -3.53 -14.34
C ALA A 12 -22.83 -2.80 -15.16
N ALA A 13 -23.12 -1.58 -15.57
CA ALA A 13 -22.20 -0.72 -16.29
C ALA A 13 -20.96 -0.48 -15.44
N ILE A 14 -19.88 -1.22 -15.71
CA ILE A 14 -18.54 -0.89 -15.23
C ILE A 14 -18.15 0.37 -16.01
N GLY A 15 -18.05 1.48 -15.31
CA GLY A 15 -17.63 2.76 -15.87
C GLY A 15 -16.38 2.62 -16.72
N SER A 16 -16.26 3.51 -17.72
CA SER A 16 -15.24 3.57 -18.77
C SER A 16 -13.93 2.90 -18.40
N ALA A 17 -13.77 1.64 -18.80
CA ALA A 17 -12.47 0.99 -18.74
C ALA A 17 -11.55 1.77 -19.67
N CYS A 18 -10.52 2.41 -19.11
CA CYS A 18 -9.46 2.97 -19.91
C CYS A 18 -8.91 1.84 -20.78
N ALA A 19 -9.11 1.93 -22.10
CA ALA A 19 -8.65 0.89 -23.01
C ALA A 19 -7.12 0.80 -22.90
N LEU A 20 -6.62 -0.35 -22.49
CA LEU A 20 -5.18 -0.59 -22.45
C LEU A 20 -4.62 -0.63 -23.87
N PRO A 21 -3.40 -0.14 -24.10
CA PRO A 21 -2.71 -0.33 -25.36
C PRO A 21 -2.60 -1.82 -25.71
N GLU A 22 -2.54 -2.11 -27.01
CA GLU A 22 -2.35 -3.48 -27.48
C GLU A 22 -1.10 -4.12 -26.86
N GLY A 23 -1.21 -5.36 -26.39
CA GLY A 23 -0.12 -6.07 -25.71
C GLY A 23 0.00 -5.82 -24.21
N PHE A 24 -0.80 -4.92 -23.64
CA PHE A 24 -0.82 -4.70 -22.18
C PHE A 24 -2.00 -5.42 -21.53
N VAL A 25 -1.76 -5.99 -20.36
CA VAL A 25 -2.79 -6.63 -19.52
C VAL A 25 -2.72 -6.04 -18.13
N MET A 26 -3.86 -5.66 -17.57
CA MET A 26 -3.96 -5.23 -16.17
C MET A 26 -4.42 -6.42 -15.34
N LYS A 27 -3.69 -6.71 -14.26
CA LYS A 27 -4.05 -7.73 -13.28
C LYS A 27 -4.00 -7.11 -11.88
N GLU A 28 -4.90 -7.54 -11.00
CA GLU A 28 -4.80 -7.24 -9.59
C GLU A 28 -3.67 -8.08 -8.98
N PHE A 29 -2.68 -7.41 -8.37
CA PHE A 29 -1.57 -8.05 -7.69
C PHE A 29 -1.89 -8.31 -6.20
N ALA A 30 -2.48 -7.33 -5.52
CA ALA A 30 -2.88 -7.40 -4.12
C ALA A 30 -4.06 -6.46 -3.88
N GLY A 31 -4.95 -6.82 -2.96
CA GLY A 31 -6.13 -6.04 -2.60
C GLY A 31 -6.69 -6.42 -1.24
N PRO A 32 -7.85 -5.85 -0.88
CA PRO A 32 -8.51 -6.19 0.37
C PRO A 32 -8.80 -7.69 0.51
N PRO A 33 -8.76 -8.26 1.74
CA PRO A 33 -8.51 -7.55 3.01
C PRO A 33 -7.03 -7.36 3.35
N ASN A 34 -6.10 -7.91 2.56
CA ASN A 34 -4.68 -7.99 2.89
C ASN A 34 -3.92 -6.69 2.59
N ALA A 35 -4.32 -5.96 1.54
CA ALA A 35 -3.73 -4.68 1.15
C ALA A 35 -4.84 -3.66 0.88
N ASP A 36 -5.30 -3.01 1.94
CA ASP A 36 -6.35 -2.00 1.93
C ASP A 36 -5.79 -0.58 2.07
N TYR A 37 -6.59 0.42 1.71
CA TYR A 37 -6.25 1.86 1.84
C TYR A 37 -4.85 2.24 1.35
N PRO A 38 -4.44 1.83 0.13
CA PRO A 38 -3.09 2.08 -0.37
C PRO A 38 -2.86 3.58 -0.58
N ALA A 39 -1.80 4.12 0.03
CA ALA A 39 -1.35 5.49 -0.14
C ALA A 39 -0.16 5.58 -1.09
N ALA A 40 0.71 4.58 -1.09
CA ALA A 40 1.87 4.46 -1.96
C ALA A 40 2.34 3.01 -2.08
N ILE A 41 3.15 2.74 -3.08
CA ILE A 41 3.84 1.47 -3.26
C ILE A 41 5.34 1.69 -3.48
N THR A 42 6.15 0.75 -3.05
CA THR A 42 7.58 0.66 -3.37
C THR A 42 7.98 -0.80 -3.55
N VAL A 43 9.13 -1.04 -4.15
CA VAL A 43 9.63 -2.39 -4.44
C VAL A 43 11.03 -2.52 -3.87
N SER A 44 11.32 -3.64 -3.22
CA SER A 44 12.67 -3.98 -2.77
C SER A 44 13.53 -4.55 -3.90
N ALA A 45 14.84 -4.68 -3.65
CA ALA A 45 15.75 -5.31 -4.60
C ALA A 45 15.44 -6.79 -4.87
N SER A 46 14.73 -7.47 -3.94
CA SER A 46 14.25 -8.85 -4.12
C SER A 46 13.00 -8.96 -5.01
N GLY A 47 12.37 -7.84 -5.37
CA GLY A 47 11.14 -7.82 -6.15
C GLY A 47 9.86 -7.84 -5.30
N ASP A 48 9.96 -7.92 -3.97
CA ASP A 48 8.79 -7.82 -3.09
C ASP A 48 8.17 -6.43 -3.17
N VAL A 49 6.86 -6.37 -3.26
CA VAL A 49 6.09 -5.12 -3.29
C VAL A 49 5.70 -4.72 -1.88
N TYR A 50 5.92 -3.47 -1.53
CA TYR A 50 5.53 -2.91 -0.23
C TYR A 50 4.46 -1.85 -0.40
N VAL A 51 3.33 -2.05 0.24
CA VAL A 51 2.18 -1.16 0.21
C VAL A 51 2.16 -0.32 1.48
N SER A 52 2.22 1.00 1.32
CA SER A 52 1.93 1.94 2.40
C SER A 52 0.42 2.05 2.53
N SER A 53 -0.15 1.48 3.60
CA SER A 53 -1.58 1.50 3.90
C SER A 53 -1.87 2.55 4.98
N ASP A 54 -2.83 3.45 4.73
CA ASP A 54 -3.25 4.49 5.69
C ASP A 54 -4.76 4.37 5.97
N GLN A 55 -5.12 3.60 6.99
CA GLN A 55 -6.52 3.38 7.38
C GLN A 55 -7.23 4.63 7.91
N ASN A 56 -6.50 5.69 8.21
CA ASN A 56 -7.10 6.98 8.55
C ASN A 56 -7.70 7.68 7.33
N GLY A 57 -7.27 7.32 6.12
CA GLY A 57 -7.60 8.07 4.92
C GLY A 57 -7.13 9.52 5.00
N SER A 58 -7.83 10.42 4.29
CA SER A 58 -7.38 11.82 4.18
C SER A 58 -7.69 12.68 5.40
N LEU A 59 -8.62 12.29 6.25
CA LEU A 59 -9.17 13.13 7.33
C LEU A 59 -9.03 12.51 8.72
N GLY A 60 -8.56 11.29 8.84
CA GLY A 60 -8.42 10.60 10.11
C GLY A 60 -7.23 11.11 10.93
N HIS A 61 -7.39 11.03 12.25
CA HIS A 61 -6.41 11.51 13.22
C HIS A 61 -6.10 10.47 14.31
N LYS A 62 -6.44 9.21 14.07
CA LYS A 62 -6.11 8.14 15.01
C LYS A 62 -4.64 7.74 14.83
N LYS A 63 -3.91 7.64 15.95
CA LYS A 63 -2.51 7.19 15.93
C LYS A 63 -2.40 5.71 15.56
N ASN A 64 -1.29 5.34 14.92
CA ASN A 64 -0.91 3.96 14.58
C ASN A 64 -1.96 3.22 13.71
N MET A 65 -2.61 3.96 12.81
CA MET A 65 -3.58 3.38 11.87
C MET A 65 -3.00 3.10 10.49
N GLY A 66 -1.75 3.48 10.27
CA GLY A 66 -1.03 3.13 9.06
C GLY A 66 -0.12 1.93 9.27
N ARG A 67 0.27 1.31 8.18
CA ARG A 67 1.20 0.17 8.16
C ARG A 67 1.91 0.09 6.82
N ILE A 68 3.02 -0.62 6.79
CA ILE A 68 3.69 -1.03 5.56
C ILE A 68 3.50 -2.54 5.43
N ILE A 69 2.87 -2.96 4.35
CA ILE A 69 2.56 -4.36 4.09
C ILE A 69 3.50 -4.86 2.99
N ARG A 70 4.31 -5.87 3.30
CA ARG A 70 5.07 -6.61 2.30
C ARG A 70 4.15 -7.61 1.62
N CYS A 71 4.06 -7.53 0.31
CA CYS A 71 3.28 -8.42 -0.55
C CYS A 71 4.28 -9.19 -1.43
N ARG A 72 4.31 -10.49 -1.32
CA ARG A 72 5.21 -11.35 -2.07
C ARG A 72 4.42 -12.33 -2.94
N ASP A 73 4.79 -12.41 -4.20
CA ASP A 73 4.40 -13.44 -5.13
C ASP A 73 5.46 -14.56 -5.06
N LYS A 74 5.06 -15.72 -4.54
CA LYS A 74 5.99 -16.84 -4.31
C LYS A 74 6.07 -17.79 -5.48
N ASP A 75 4.99 -17.92 -6.24
CA ASP A 75 4.88 -18.87 -7.36
C ASP A 75 5.03 -18.21 -8.75
N GLY A 76 5.09 -16.89 -8.80
CA GLY A 76 5.35 -16.13 -10.04
C GLY A 76 4.11 -15.99 -10.93
N ASP A 77 2.91 -16.15 -10.40
CA ASP A 77 1.66 -16.04 -11.16
C ASP A 77 1.19 -14.60 -11.39
N GLY A 78 1.84 -13.63 -10.74
CA GLY A 78 1.54 -12.21 -10.79
C GLY A 78 0.53 -11.76 -9.75
N LYS A 79 0.31 -12.57 -8.69
CA LYS A 79 -0.48 -12.23 -7.50
C LYS A 79 0.33 -12.47 -6.24
N ALA A 80 0.06 -11.68 -5.21
CA ALA A 80 0.70 -11.88 -3.92
C ALA A 80 0.05 -13.03 -3.14
N ASP A 81 0.89 -13.98 -2.67
CA ASP A 81 0.52 -15.12 -1.84
C ASP A 81 0.81 -14.90 -0.37
N GLU A 82 1.75 -14.02 -0.07
CA GLU A 82 2.19 -13.75 1.28
C GLU A 82 2.09 -12.26 1.61
N PHE A 83 1.52 -12.00 2.79
CA PHE A 83 1.33 -10.65 3.31
C PHE A 83 1.89 -10.57 4.72
N ILE A 84 2.87 -9.70 4.93
CA ILE A 84 3.49 -9.47 6.24
C ILE A 84 3.43 -7.96 6.54
N HIS A 85 3.03 -7.61 7.76
CA HIS A 85 3.12 -6.23 8.22
C HIS A 85 4.58 -5.90 8.54
N PHE A 86 5.31 -5.43 7.53
CA PHE A 86 6.72 -5.07 7.65
C PHE A 86 6.95 -3.94 8.67
N VAL A 87 6.07 -2.93 8.68
CA VAL A 87 5.98 -1.94 9.75
C VAL A 87 4.51 -1.94 10.20
N PRO A 88 4.19 -2.53 11.37
CA PRO A 88 2.80 -2.71 11.79
C PRO A 88 2.11 -1.42 12.21
N ASP A 89 2.88 -0.48 12.79
CA ASP A 89 2.35 0.72 13.43
C ASP A 89 3.13 1.95 12.96
N VAL A 90 2.54 2.71 12.05
CA VAL A 90 3.09 3.97 11.56
C VAL A 90 1.98 4.95 11.26
N ASP A 91 2.20 6.23 11.56
CA ASP A 91 1.23 7.27 11.23
C ASP A 91 1.45 7.78 9.80
N SER A 92 0.36 7.97 9.08
CA SER A 92 0.33 8.67 7.79
C SER A 92 1.46 8.27 6.81
N PRO A 93 1.68 6.99 6.51
CA PRO A 93 2.72 6.58 5.56
C PRO A 93 2.37 7.13 4.17
N ARG A 94 3.29 7.90 3.56
CA ARG A 94 3.04 8.61 2.29
C ARG A 94 3.85 8.07 1.14
N GLY A 95 4.97 7.46 1.40
CA GLY A 95 5.81 6.86 0.39
C GLY A 95 7.19 6.56 0.92
N GLY A 96 7.83 5.58 0.31
CA GLY A 96 9.14 5.12 0.72
C GLY A 96 9.96 4.62 -0.45
N HIS A 97 11.23 4.41 -0.18
CA HIS A 97 12.18 3.86 -1.13
C HIS A 97 13.17 2.95 -0.43
N PHE A 98 13.48 1.81 -1.03
CA PHE A 98 14.52 0.92 -0.54
C PHE A 98 15.90 1.34 -1.05
N VAL A 99 16.86 1.37 -0.14
CA VAL A 99 18.30 1.43 -0.46
C VAL A 99 18.93 0.19 0.19
N GLY A 100 19.30 -0.78 -0.63
CA GLY A 100 19.67 -2.10 -0.13
C GLY A 100 18.48 -2.78 0.57
N ASP A 101 18.66 -3.16 1.83
CA ASP A 101 17.67 -3.79 2.70
C ASP A 101 16.91 -2.82 3.62
N THR A 102 17.17 -1.53 3.50
CA THR A 102 16.62 -0.49 4.37
C THR A 102 15.54 0.31 3.65
N LEU A 103 14.34 0.36 4.22
CA LEU A 103 13.26 1.21 3.77
C LEU A 103 13.38 2.61 4.37
N TYR A 104 13.49 3.63 3.53
CA TYR A 104 13.37 5.04 3.90
C TYR A 104 11.93 5.47 3.64
N LEU A 105 11.21 5.85 4.70
CA LEU A 105 9.78 6.14 4.67
C LEU A 105 9.49 7.56 5.11
N ILE A 106 8.72 8.30 4.30
CA ILE A 106 8.11 9.56 4.70
C ILE A 106 6.76 9.25 5.36
N HIS A 107 6.67 9.60 6.64
CA HIS A 107 5.45 9.46 7.44
C HIS A 107 5.31 10.68 8.35
N PRO A 108 4.79 11.80 7.83
CA PRO A 108 4.80 13.08 8.53
C PRO A 108 4.35 12.97 10.00
N PRO A 109 5.06 13.67 10.91
CA PRO A 109 6.08 14.69 10.66
C PRO A 109 7.51 14.14 10.51
N TYR A 110 7.72 12.89 10.18
CA TYR A 110 9.01 12.23 10.17
C TYR A 110 9.41 11.69 8.79
N LEU A 111 10.72 11.62 8.57
CA LEU A 111 11.38 10.69 7.69
C LEU A 111 12.15 9.70 8.57
N SER A 112 11.90 8.41 8.39
CA SER A 112 12.57 7.35 9.15
C SER A 112 13.10 6.26 8.25
N SER A 113 14.13 5.56 8.71
CA SER A 113 14.56 4.29 8.12
C SER A 113 14.04 3.12 8.95
N PHE A 114 13.72 2.04 8.25
CA PHE A 114 13.23 0.78 8.82
C PHE A 114 13.99 -0.38 8.19
N ARG A 115 14.42 -1.33 9.00
CA ARG A 115 15.17 -2.49 8.55
C ARG A 115 14.74 -3.73 9.32
N ASP A 116 14.64 -4.85 8.63
CA ASP A 116 14.52 -6.18 9.19
C ASP A 116 15.94 -6.75 9.32
N THR A 117 16.45 -6.90 10.54
CA THR A 117 17.83 -7.37 10.78
C THR A 117 17.88 -8.87 11.09
N ASN A 118 16.75 -9.47 11.47
CA ASN A 118 16.67 -10.88 11.86
C ASN A 118 16.08 -11.79 10.76
N GLY A 119 15.49 -11.19 9.69
CA GLY A 119 14.98 -11.89 8.53
C GLY A 119 13.57 -12.48 8.70
N ASP A 120 12.81 -12.06 9.72
CA ASP A 120 11.45 -12.55 9.96
C ASP A 120 10.38 -11.82 9.13
N GLY A 121 10.79 -10.77 8.44
CA GLY A 121 9.94 -9.97 7.57
C GLY A 121 9.27 -8.77 8.25
N VAL A 122 9.58 -8.52 9.51
CA VAL A 122 9.13 -7.36 10.28
C VAL A 122 10.34 -6.48 10.59
N ALA A 123 10.21 -5.17 10.39
CA ALA A 123 11.29 -4.24 10.71
C ALA A 123 11.48 -4.14 12.22
N ASP A 124 12.63 -4.56 12.70
CA ASP A 124 13.05 -4.52 14.11
C ASP A 124 14.00 -3.36 14.41
N GLU A 125 14.58 -2.73 13.40
CA GLU A 125 15.39 -1.52 13.52
C GLU A 125 14.65 -0.32 12.92
N LYS A 126 14.48 0.76 13.74
CA LYS A 126 13.89 2.03 13.32
C LYS A 126 14.80 3.18 13.72
N LYS A 127 15.07 4.10 12.78
CA LYS A 127 15.80 5.33 13.06
C LYS A 127 15.08 6.53 12.44
N THR A 128 14.72 7.52 13.26
CA THR A 128 14.20 8.79 12.77
C THR A 128 15.37 9.65 12.27
N LEU A 129 15.28 10.07 11.01
CA LEU A 129 16.35 10.82 10.32
C LEU A 129 16.04 12.31 10.27
N VAL A 130 14.76 12.64 10.03
CA VAL A 130 14.28 14.04 9.96
C VAL A 130 12.99 14.16 10.74
N THR A 131 12.81 15.30 11.41
CA THR A 131 11.59 15.69 12.13
C THR A 131 11.05 17.00 11.57
N GLY A 132 9.79 17.32 11.88
CA GLY A 132 9.19 18.61 11.49
C GLY A 132 8.75 18.69 10.04
N LEU A 133 8.59 17.56 9.34
CA LEU A 133 7.92 17.52 8.05
C LEU A 133 6.43 17.76 8.27
N GLY A 134 5.87 18.83 7.71
CA GLY A 134 4.48 19.23 7.90
C GLY A 134 3.46 18.13 7.56
N GLY A 135 2.24 18.23 8.10
CA GLY A 135 1.09 17.39 7.73
C GLY A 135 0.94 16.08 8.49
N GLY A 136 1.65 15.86 9.58
CA GLY A 136 1.41 14.71 10.48
C GLY A 136 0.11 14.82 11.28
N ILE A 137 -0.22 13.79 12.07
CA ILE A 137 -1.43 13.74 12.91
C ILE A 137 -1.49 14.93 13.87
N GLU A 138 -0.34 15.40 14.35
CA GLU A 138 -0.22 16.54 15.29
C GLU A 138 -0.32 17.92 14.59
N HIS A 139 -0.25 17.92 13.24
CA HIS A 139 -0.42 19.12 12.42
C HIS A 139 -1.56 18.92 11.44
N PRO A 140 -2.82 19.19 11.83
CA PRO A 140 -3.96 19.09 10.95
C PRO A 140 -3.74 19.93 9.69
N ARG A 141 -4.12 19.38 8.53
CA ARG A 141 -4.04 20.11 7.26
C ARG A 141 -4.79 21.43 7.38
N GLY A 142 -4.08 22.53 7.24
CA GLY A 142 -4.65 23.88 7.32
C GLY A 142 -4.17 24.71 8.50
N ALA A 143 -3.33 24.19 9.40
CA ALA A 143 -2.71 24.98 10.46
C ALA A 143 -1.54 25.86 9.95
N ASP A 144 -1.04 25.61 8.75
CA ASP A 144 0.12 26.31 8.14
C ASP A 144 -0.34 27.32 7.06
N ARG A 145 -1.49 28.01 7.27
CA ARG A 145 -1.90 29.13 6.40
C ARG A 145 -1.84 30.44 7.17
#